data_1b3c72e5e81c77c49c2c2699c8c0a395
#
_entry.id   1b3c72e5e81c77c49c2c2699c8c0a395
#
_cell.length_a   1.000
_cell.length_b   1.000
_cell.length_c   1.000
_cell.angle_alpha   90.00
_cell.angle_beta   90.00
_cell.angle_gamma   90.00
#
_symmetry.space_group_name_H-M   'P 1'
#
loop_
_entity.id
_entity.type
_entity.pdbx_description
1 polymer ?
#
loop_
_entity_poly.entity_id
_entity_poly.type
_entity_poly.pdbx_seq_one_letter_code
_entity_poly.pdbx_strand_id
1 'polypeptide(L)'
;MNETRLILLHALTPLHVGTGQAVGNVDLPIAREKATGFPIVPASAFKGVLRDNFNNQSWATQAFGDADRAGAWVFTDLRILCLPVRSFFGVFAYATCPLILQRLQRHAQVFGITGFENLSVEVQGADIALASNSALGKGNKVYLEDLDLTAKQSPEADAVANTIAEKLLPNSERRYFTERFAVVSNDVFTFLSETATEVVARVRLEDATKTVASGGLWYEEAVPAEAIFYGFVGATSAEPSLASLQIDQLLQIGGDATIGRGLCKVVIAR
;
A
#
# COMPACT_ATOMS: atom_id res chain seq x y z
N MET A 1 19.25 8.73 12.97
CA MET A 1 19.59 7.77 11.90
C MET A 1 20.63 8.40 11.02
N ASN A 2 21.62 7.65 10.57
CA ASN A 2 22.74 8.20 9.74
C ASN A 2 22.34 8.35 8.27
N GLU A 3 21.44 7.50 7.78
CA GLU A 3 20.88 7.52 6.44
C GLU A 3 19.43 7.07 6.50
N THR A 4 18.56 7.64 5.66
CA THR A 4 17.14 7.26 5.54
C THR A 4 16.74 7.18 4.07
N ARG A 5 15.78 6.30 3.76
CA ARG A 5 15.20 6.12 2.44
C ARG A 5 13.69 5.96 2.55
N LEU A 6 12.98 6.46 1.56
CA LEU A 6 11.57 6.18 1.36
C LEU A 6 11.42 4.82 0.68
N ILE A 7 10.48 4.03 1.18
CA ILE A 7 10.02 2.79 0.56
C ILE A 7 8.66 3.07 -0.07
N LEU A 8 8.51 2.78 -1.34
CA LEU A 8 7.22 2.72 -2.02
C LEU A 8 7.00 1.28 -2.49
N LEU A 9 5.83 0.73 -2.17
CA LEU A 9 5.42 -0.61 -2.53
C LEU A 9 4.15 -0.54 -3.36
N HIS A 10 4.17 -1.13 -4.55
CA HIS A 10 3.04 -1.26 -5.45
C HIS A 10 2.65 -2.74 -5.55
N ALA A 11 1.46 -3.09 -5.09
CA ALA A 11 0.94 -4.45 -5.16
C ALA A 11 0.44 -4.74 -6.59
N LEU A 12 1.10 -5.63 -7.31
CA LEU A 12 0.71 -6.02 -8.68
C LEU A 12 -0.36 -7.12 -8.68
N THR A 13 -0.48 -7.83 -7.58
CA THR A 13 -1.53 -8.82 -7.34
C THR A 13 -2.15 -8.61 -5.96
N PRO A 14 -3.33 -9.15 -5.67
CA PRO A 14 -3.96 -8.97 -4.36
C PRO A 14 -3.02 -9.36 -3.23
N LEU A 15 -2.97 -8.53 -2.18
CA LEU A 15 -1.99 -8.63 -1.10
C LEU A 15 -2.67 -9.06 0.20
N HIS A 16 -2.38 -10.28 0.68
CA HIS A 16 -2.81 -10.76 1.99
C HIS A 16 -1.63 -10.75 2.97
N VAL A 17 -1.53 -9.71 3.79
CA VAL A 17 -0.64 -9.68 4.95
C VAL A 17 -1.51 -9.78 6.20
N GLY A 18 -1.74 -11.02 6.65
CA GLY A 18 -2.68 -11.32 7.71
C GLY A 18 -2.10 -11.10 9.11
N THR A 19 -3.00 -11.01 10.11
CA THR A 19 -2.68 -10.96 11.54
C THR A 19 -2.92 -12.30 12.25
N GLY A 20 -3.20 -13.35 11.49
CA GLY A 20 -3.67 -14.63 12.01
C GLY A 20 -5.20 -14.72 12.02
N GLN A 21 -5.73 -15.74 12.67
CA GLN A 21 -7.18 -15.93 12.78
C GLN A 21 -7.81 -14.87 13.70
N ALA A 22 -8.95 -14.35 13.29
CA ALA A 22 -9.75 -13.41 14.07
C ALA A 22 -11.16 -13.96 14.34
N VAL A 23 -11.76 -13.48 15.41
CA VAL A 23 -13.18 -13.70 15.70
C VAL A 23 -13.95 -12.55 15.05
N GLY A 24 -14.61 -12.81 13.92
CA GLY A 24 -15.36 -11.79 13.17
C GLY A 24 -15.98 -12.37 11.92
N ASN A 25 -16.42 -11.50 11.01
CA ASN A 25 -17.04 -11.90 9.74
C ASN A 25 -16.01 -12.42 8.71
N VAL A 26 -14.72 -12.15 8.92
CA VAL A 26 -13.61 -12.63 8.10
C VAL A 26 -12.66 -13.42 9.00
N ASP A 27 -12.40 -14.67 8.63
CA ASP A 27 -11.57 -15.58 9.43
C ASP A 27 -10.09 -15.17 9.40
N LEU A 28 -9.61 -14.72 8.24
CA LEU A 28 -8.24 -14.29 7.99
C LEU A 28 -8.22 -12.84 7.49
N PRO A 29 -8.31 -11.84 8.39
CA PRO A 29 -8.25 -10.44 8.02
C PRO A 29 -6.83 -9.99 7.72
N ILE A 30 -6.70 -8.90 6.94
CA ILE A 30 -5.44 -8.20 6.73
C ILE A 30 -5.02 -7.39 7.97
N ALA A 31 -3.72 -7.07 8.03
CA ALA A 31 -3.17 -6.17 9.05
C ALA A 31 -3.66 -4.74 8.83
N ARG A 32 -4.12 -4.10 9.93
CA ARG A 32 -4.64 -2.74 9.94
C ARG A 32 -4.04 -1.91 11.06
N GLU A 33 -3.84 -0.63 10.80
CA GLU A 33 -3.40 0.33 11.82
C GLU A 33 -4.50 0.50 12.88
N LYS A 34 -4.15 0.36 14.16
CA LYS A 34 -5.11 0.35 15.26
C LYS A 34 -5.97 1.63 15.34
N ALA A 35 -5.35 2.79 15.06
CA ALA A 35 -6.02 4.08 15.25
C ALA A 35 -6.98 4.45 14.10
N THR A 36 -6.72 3.99 12.90
CA THR A 36 -7.46 4.39 11.69
C THR A 36 -8.24 3.26 11.04
N GLY A 37 -7.90 2.01 11.33
CA GLY A 37 -8.40 0.86 10.59
C GLY A 37 -7.79 0.71 9.19
N PHE A 38 -6.89 1.58 8.78
CA PHE A 38 -6.32 1.55 7.43
C PHE A 38 -5.38 0.37 7.24
N PRO A 39 -5.36 -0.25 6.04
CA PRO A 39 -4.45 -1.36 5.72
C PRO A 39 -2.98 -0.97 5.89
N ILE A 40 -2.20 -1.90 6.42
CA ILE A 40 -0.73 -1.77 6.53
C ILE A 40 -0.04 -3.06 6.10
N VAL A 41 1.22 -2.94 5.72
CA VAL A 41 2.16 -4.06 5.69
C VAL A 41 3.08 -3.89 6.91
N PRO A 42 2.98 -4.76 7.94
CA PRO A 42 3.84 -4.66 9.12
C PRO A 42 5.31 -4.70 8.76
N ALA A 43 6.11 -3.87 9.44
CA ALA A 43 7.55 -3.81 9.24
C ALA A 43 8.23 -5.18 9.41
N SER A 44 7.73 -6.00 10.33
CA SER A 44 8.23 -7.37 10.55
C SER A 44 8.05 -8.27 9.34
N ALA A 45 6.89 -8.21 8.68
CA ALA A 45 6.61 -8.99 7.48
C ALA A 45 7.51 -8.54 6.31
N PHE A 46 7.57 -7.22 6.07
CA PHE A 46 8.41 -6.66 5.00
C PHE A 46 9.90 -6.94 5.22
N LYS A 47 10.40 -6.69 6.44
CA LYS A 47 11.79 -6.96 6.81
C LYS A 47 12.13 -8.45 6.68
N GLY A 48 11.21 -9.35 7.06
CA GLY A 48 11.39 -10.79 6.92
C GLY A 48 11.62 -11.20 5.47
N VAL A 49 10.79 -10.73 4.56
CA VAL A 49 10.93 -10.98 3.11
C VAL A 49 12.26 -10.43 2.57
N LEU A 50 12.66 -9.22 2.98
CA LEU A 50 13.96 -8.67 2.56
C LEU A 50 15.12 -9.48 3.11
N ARG A 51 15.07 -9.90 4.37
CA ARG A 51 16.11 -10.74 4.96
C ARG A 51 16.28 -12.05 4.19
N ASP A 52 15.18 -12.72 3.84
CA ASP A 52 15.23 -13.96 3.07
C ASP A 52 15.79 -13.72 1.67
N ASN A 53 15.40 -12.63 1.01
CA ASN A 53 15.86 -12.26 -0.32
C ASN A 53 17.36 -11.94 -0.36
N PHE A 54 17.90 -11.37 0.71
CA PHE A 54 19.32 -10.97 0.83
C PHE A 54 20.15 -11.90 1.72
N ASN A 55 19.66 -13.10 2.09
CA ASN A 55 20.31 -14.00 3.05
C ASN A 55 21.74 -14.41 2.67
N ASN A 56 22.06 -14.43 1.36
CA ASN A 56 23.38 -14.77 0.82
C ASN A 56 24.36 -13.60 0.83
N GLN A 57 23.94 -12.39 1.21
CA GLN A 57 24.81 -11.21 1.23
C GLN A 57 25.61 -11.17 2.53
N SER A 58 26.90 -10.87 2.44
CA SER A 58 27.78 -10.80 3.61
C SER A 58 27.37 -9.79 4.67
N TRP A 59 26.65 -8.76 4.28
CA TRP A 59 26.12 -7.70 5.16
C TRP A 59 24.74 -8.01 5.76
N ALA A 60 24.05 -9.08 5.32
CA ALA A 60 22.64 -9.32 5.67
C ALA A 60 22.42 -9.44 7.19
N THR A 61 23.25 -10.21 7.89
CA THR A 61 23.14 -10.36 9.34
C THR A 61 23.35 -9.04 10.08
N GLN A 62 24.29 -8.21 9.64
CA GLN A 62 24.51 -6.90 10.24
C GLN A 62 23.37 -5.94 9.96
N ALA A 63 22.80 -5.97 8.75
CA ALA A 63 21.68 -5.14 8.35
C ALA A 63 20.35 -5.52 9.03
N PHE A 64 19.99 -6.79 8.95
CA PHE A 64 18.68 -7.27 9.40
C PHE A 64 18.69 -7.85 10.84
N GLY A 65 19.86 -8.18 11.38
CA GLY A 65 20.00 -8.82 12.67
C GLY A 65 19.79 -10.34 12.65
N ASP A 66 20.02 -10.97 13.78
CA ASP A 66 19.77 -12.39 14.05
C ASP A 66 19.10 -12.57 15.42
N ALA A 67 19.07 -13.80 15.95
CA ALA A 67 18.44 -14.09 17.23
C ALA A 67 19.14 -13.38 18.41
N ASP A 68 20.44 -13.13 18.29
CA ASP A 68 21.30 -12.62 19.38
C ASP A 68 21.60 -11.12 19.23
N ARG A 69 21.40 -10.54 18.04
CA ARG A 69 21.79 -9.17 17.72
C ARG A 69 20.73 -8.42 16.92
N ALA A 70 20.44 -7.19 17.36
CA ALA A 70 19.62 -6.26 16.58
C ALA A 70 20.35 -5.84 15.29
N GLY A 71 19.61 -5.75 14.19
CA GLY A 71 20.13 -5.25 12.93
C GLY A 71 20.34 -3.74 12.93
N ALA A 72 21.25 -3.27 12.06
CA ALA A 72 21.54 -1.85 11.87
C ALA A 72 20.46 -1.11 11.09
N TRP A 73 19.61 -1.81 10.33
CA TRP A 73 18.53 -1.20 9.58
C TRP A 73 17.19 -1.30 10.32
N VAL A 74 16.51 -0.17 10.40
CA VAL A 74 15.21 -0.01 11.07
C VAL A 74 14.15 0.27 10.02
N PHE A 75 13.13 -0.55 9.97
CA PHE A 75 12.00 -0.42 9.04
C PHE A 75 10.76 0.08 9.78
N THR A 76 10.02 0.98 9.16
CA THR A 76 8.66 1.33 9.62
C THR A 76 7.63 0.40 8.98
N ASP A 77 6.43 0.32 9.57
CA ASP A 77 5.31 -0.25 8.84
C ASP A 77 5.10 0.49 7.52
N LEU A 78 4.71 -0.25 6.47
CA LEU A 78 4.28 0.37 5.23
C LEU A 78 2.78 0.66 5.33
N ARG A 79 2.43 1.94 5.25
CA ARG A 79 1.06 2.45 5.34
C ARG A 79 0.46 2.61 3.96
N ILE A 80 -0.83 2.36 3.85
CA ILE A 80 -1.54 2.63 2.60
C ILE A 80 -1.34 4.10 2.17
N LEU A 81 -1.00 4.30 0.91
CA LEU A 81 -0.92 5.60 0.25
C LEU A 81 -2.10 5.79 -0.70
N CYS A 82 -2.33 4.81 -1.56
CA CYS A 82 -3.49 4.79 -2.45
C CYS A 82 -4.16 3.42 -2.40
N LEU A 83 -5.46 3.42 -2.18
CA LEU A 83 -6.32 2.25 -2.28
C LEU A 83 -6.97 2.23 -3.66
N PRO A 84 -6.86 1.15 -4.45
CA PRO A 84 -7.62 1.00 -5.68
C PRO A 84 -9.09 0.76 -5.33
N VAL A 85 -9.97 1.59 -5.88
CA VAL A 85 -11.42 1.54 -5.64
C VAL A 85 -12.13 1.48 -6.97
N ARG A 86 -13.04 0.53 -7.14
CA ARG A 86 -13.82 0.39 -8.38
C ARG A 86 -14.54 1.70 -8.71
N SER A 87 -14.43 2.13 -9.97
CA SER A 87 -15.06 3.35 -10.48
C SER A 87 -15.90 3.05 -11.72
N PHE A 88 -17.05 3.70 -11.83
CA PHE A 88 -17.90 3.57 -13.00
C PHE A 88 -17.24 4.14 -14.27
N PHE A 89 -16.51 5.24 -14.12
CA PHE A 89 -15.67 5.82 -15.17
C PHE A 89 -14.19 5.58 -14.86
N GLY A 90 -13.37 5.36 -15.87
CA GLY A 90 -11.92 5.14 -15.69
C GLY A 90 -11.55 3.77 -15.10
N VAL A 91 -12.55 2.87 -14.88
CA VAL A 91 -12.44 1.50 -14.37
C VAL A 91 -12.20 1.43 -12.85
N PHE A 92 -11.15 2.08 -12.33
CA PHE A 92 -10.88 2.22 -10.89
C PHE A 92 -10.17 3.55 -10.60
N ALA A 93 -10.23 3.97 -9.35
CA ALA A 93 -9.52 5.13 -8.81
C ALA A 93 -8.39 4.71 -7.88
N TYR A 94 -7.24 5.39 -7.95
CA TYR A 94 -6.24 5.41 -6.88
C TYR A 94 -6.71 6.40 -5.80
N ALA A 95 -7.53 5.94 -4.87
CA ALA A 95 -8.11 6.79 -3.83
C ALA A 95 -7.11 7.01 -2.68
N THR A 96 -7.00 8.24 -2.23
CA THR A 96 -6.29 8.65 -1.01
C THR A 96 -7.10 9.71 -0.25
N CYS A 97 -6.60 10.19 0.90
CA CYS A 97 -7.29 11.22 1.68
C CYS A 97 -6.32 12.22 2.31
N PRO A 98 -6.80 13.40 2.76
CA PRO A 98 -5.97 14.43 3.39
C PRO A 98 -5.12 13.92 4.55
N LEU A 99 -5.66 13.05 5.41
CA LEU A 99 -4.92 12.47 6.54
C LEU A 99 -3.68 11.68 6.09
N ILE A 100 -3.81 10.87 5.04
CA ILE A 100 -2.70 10.07 4.49
C ILE A 100 -1.63 10.99 3.92
N LEU A 101 -2.02 11.97 3.13
CA LEU A 101 -1.10 12.92 2.49
C LEU A 101 -0.34 13.76 3.52
N GLN A 102 -1.03 14.29 4.54
CA GLN A 102 -0.40 15.03 5.65
C GLN A 102 0.58 14.16 6.44
N ARG A 103 0.24 12.88 6.65
CA ARG A 103 1.14 11.93 7.31
C ARG A 103 2.38 11.66 6.47
N LEU A 104 2.23 11.43 5.17
CA LEU A 104 3.38 11.24 4.26
C LEU A 104 4.28 12.46 4.29
N GLN A 105 3.73 13.67 4.13
CA GLN A 105 4.49 14.92 4.18
C GLN A 105 5.26 15.06 5.49
N ARG A 106 4.60 14.91 6.63
CA ARG A 106 5.24 15.00 7.96
C ARG A 106 6.33 13.95 8.15
N HIS A 107 6.08 12.71 7.74
CA HIS A 107 7.07 11.64 7.87
C HIS A 107 8.27 11.89 6.95
N ALA A 108 8.06 12.29 5.70
CA ALA A 108 9.13 12.65 4.78
C ALA A 108 10.02 13.76 5.38
N GLN A 109 9.42 14.80 5.95
CA GLN A 109 10.14 15.87 6.61
C GLN A 109 10.99 15.36 7.80
N VAL A 110 10.41 14.53 8.69
CA VAL A 110 11.11 13.96 9.85
C VAL A 110 12.27 13.07 9.43
N PHE A 111 12.12 12.32 8.35
CA PHE A 111 13.15 11.43 7.81
C PHE A 111 14.11 12.13 6.83
N GLY A 112 13.96 13.43 6.57
CA GLY A 112 14.82 14.20 5.68
C GLY A 112 14.68 13.81 4.20
N ILE A 113 13.53 13.29 3.80
CA ILE A 113 13.20 12.97 2.41
C ILE A 113 12.58 14.19 1.74
N THR A 114 13.15 14.62 0.63
CA THR A 114 12.71 15.81 -0.11
C THR A 114 11.73 15.46 -1.24
N GLY A 115 10.97 16.49 -1.67
CA GLY A 115 10.02 16.40 -2.78
C GLY A 115 8.60 16.01 -2.36
N PHE A 116 8.30 16.07 -1.04
CA PHE A 116 6.97 15.81 -0.47
C PHE A 116 6.48 16.98 0.42
N GLU A 117 6.95 18.19 0.16
CA GLU A 117 6.68 19.37 1.02
C GLU A 117 5.26 19.92 0.85
N ASN A 118 4.60 19.65 -0.30
CA ASN A 118 3.31 20.25 -0.66
C ASN A 118 2.30 19.16 -1.07
N LEU A 119 1.85 18.37 -0.11
CA LEU A 119 0.87 17.31 -0.32
C LEU A 119 -0.53 17.67 0.22
N SER A 120 -0.82 18.94 0.48
CA SER A 120 -2.11 19.34 1.03
C SER A 120 -3.18 19.42 -0.07
N VAL A 121 -4.27 18.70 0.14
CA VAL A 121 -5.50 18.79 -0.68
C VAL A 121 -6.67 18.82 0.28
N GLU A 122 -7.53 19.85 0.18
CA GLU A 122 -8.71 19.96 1.05
C GLU A 122 -9.92 19.33 0.37
N VAL A 123 -10.55 18.38 1.06
CA VAL A 123 -11.77 17.71 0.62
C VAL A 123 -12.68 17.45 1.82
N GLN A 124 -13.99 17.69 1.66
CA GLN A 124 -14.96 17.53 2.74
C GLN A 124 -16.21 16.77 2.26
N GLY A 125 -16.83 16.03 3.19
CA GLY A 125 -18.09 15.34 2.94
C GLY A 125 -18.02 14.41 1.72
N ALA A 126 -18.96 14.56 0.80
CA ALA A 126 -19.09 13.79 -0.43
C ALA A 126 -18.34 14.41 -1.63
N ASP A 127 -17.48 15.40 -1.43
CA ASP A 127 -16.64 15.94 -2.49
C ASP A 127 -15.47 14.98 -2.78
N ILE A 128 -14.98 15.02 -4.01
CA ILE A 128 -13.77 14.30 -4.46
C ILE A 128 -12.91 15.26 -5.30
N ALA A 129 -11.65 15.43 -4.91
CA ALA A 129 -10.70 16.23 -5.66
C ALA A 129 -10.01 15.36 -6.72
N LEU A 130 -10.05 15.84 -7.95
CA LEU A 130 -9.53 15.16 -9.13
C LEU A 130 -8.47 16.01 -9.83
N ALA A 131 -7.52 15.33 -10.46
CA ALA A 131 -6.61 15.95 -11.41
C ALA A 131 -7.37 16.48 -12.63
N SER A 132 -6.81 17.50 -13.30
CA SER A 132 -7.43 18.17 -14.48
C SER A 132 -7.66 17.22 -15.65
N ASN A 133 -6.81 16.18 -15.79
CA ASN A 133 -6.88 15.15 -16.83
C ASN A 133 -7.63 13.88 -16.38
N SER A 134 -8.38 13.94 -15.28
CA SER A 134 -9.01 12.75 -14.68
C SER A 134 -10.00 12.06 -15.60
N ALA A 135 -9.90 10.74 -15.67
CA ALA A 135 -10.84 9.86 -16.38
C ALA A 135 -12.01 9.37 -15.50
N LEU A 136 -12.05 9.77 -14.21
CA LEU A 136 -12.97 9.21 -13.22
C LEU A 136 -14.35 9.86 -13.20
N GLY A 137 -14.50 11.05 -13.80
CA GLY A 137 -15.71 11.84 -13.70
C GLY A 137 -16.45 12.01 -15.02
N LYS A 138 -17.76 12.24 -14.92
CA LYS A 138 -18.58 12.75 -16.02
C LYS A 138 -19.44 13.92 -15.51
N GLY A 139 -19.22 15.11 -16.08
CA GLY A 139 -19.79 16.34 -15.51
C GLY A 139 -19.20 16.61 -14.13
N ASN A 140 -20.06 16.77 -13.14
CA ASN A 140 -19.66 16.99 -11.73
C ASN A 140 -19.82 15.75 -10.84
N LYS A 141 -19.88 14.55 -11.43
CA LYS A 141 -20.13 13.30 -10.70
C LYS A 141 -19.02 12.29 -10.88
N VAL A 142 -18.70 11.60 -9.79
CA VAL A 142 -17.83 10.42 -9.74
C VAL A 142 -18.54 9.34 -8.93
N TYR A 143 -18.49 8.11 -9.42
CA TYR A 143 -19.09 6.97 -8.74
C TYR A 143 -17.98 5.99 -8.36
N LEU A 144 -17.72 5.87 -7.04
CA LEU A 144 -16.75 4.92 -6.47
C LEU A 144 -17.51 3.90 -5.62
N GLU A 145 -17.39 2.61 -5.96
CA GLU A 145 -18.24 1.56 -5.43
C GLU A 145 -19.72 1.98 -5.56
N ASP A 146 -20.44 2.03 -4.44
CA ASP A 146 -21.84 2.46 -4.37
C ASP A 146 -22.00 3.94 -3.94
N LEU A 147 -20.89 4.72 -3.92
CA LEU A 147 -20.90 6.12 -3.53
C LEU A 147 -21.06 7.05 -4.74
N ASP A 148 -21.94 8.05 -4.61
CA ASP A 148 -22.14 9.16 -5.52
C ASP A 148 -21.42 10.41 -4.98
N LEU A 149 -20.29 10.76 -5.58
CA LEU A 149 -19.41 11.83 -5.13
C LEU A 149 -19.48 13.03 -6.08
N THR A 150 -19.27 14.25 -5.53
CA THR A 150 -19.23 15.48 -6.31
C THR A 150 -17.81 15.82 -6.72
N ALA A 151 -17.55 15.80 -8.02
CA ALA A 151 -16.25 16.09 -8.60
C ALA A 151 -15.84 17.57 -8.44
N LYS A 152 -14.64 17.80 -7.92
CA LYS A 152 -13.95 19.08 -7.85
C LYS A 152 -12.61 18.98 -8.57
N GLN A 153 -12.40 19.78 -9.61
CA GLN A 153 -11.07 19.92 -10.20
C GLN A 153 -10.15 20.62 -9.21
N SER A 154 -8.96 20.08 -8.97
CA SER A 154 -8.00 20.62 -7.99
C SER A 154 -6.58 20.62 -8.55
N PRO A 155 -5.97 21.81 -8.73
CA PRO A 155 -4.56 21.92 -9.08
C PRO A 155 -3.64 21.27 -8.03
N GLU A 156 -4.06 21.26 -6.76
CA GLU A 156 -3.33 20.60 -5.67
C GLU A 156 -3.35 19.08 -5.87
N ALA A 157 -4.49 18.51 -6.30
CA ALA A 157 -4.57 17.07 -6.62
C ALA A 157 -3.71 16.73 -7.84
N ASP A 158 -3.62 17.61 -8.86
CA ASP A 158 -2.67 17.48 -9.97
C ASP A 158 -1.22 17.42 -9.48
N ALA A 159 -0.83 18.36 -8.62
CA ALA A 159 0.54 18.44 -8.09
C ALA A 159 0.90 17.20 -7.27
N VAL A 160 0.00 16.75 -6.39
CA VAL A 160 0.19 15.55 -5.56
C VAL A 160 0.29 14.30 -6.43
N ALA A 161 -0.62 14.12 -7.40
CA ALA A 161 -0.60 12.98 -8.31
C ALA A 161 0.72 12.89 -9.09
N ASN A 162 1.19 14.01 -9.64
CA ASN A 162 2.46 14.07 -10.36
C ASN A 162 3.65 13.76 -9.44
N THR A 163 3.69 14.32 -8.24
CA THR A 163 4.76 14.06 -7.26
C THR A 163 4.86 12.56 -6.93
N ILE A 164 3.74 11.90 -6.65
CA ILE A 164 3.73 10.47 -6.35
C ILE A 164 4.13 9.66 -7.59
N ALA A 165 3.57 9.97 -8.76
CA ALA A 165 3.87 9.28 -10.00
C ALA A 165 5.35 9.36 -10.38
N GLU A 166 5.98 10.52 -10.21
CA GLU A 166 7.40 10.72 -10.52
C GLU A 166 8.33 9.88 -9.64
N LYS A 167 7.96 9.68 -8.38
CA LYS A 167 8.76 8.90 -7.42
C LYS A 167 8.57 7.39 -7.55
N LEU A 168 7.37 6.94 -7.95
CA LEU A 168 6.98 5.53 -7.95
C LEU A 168 7.05 4.89 -9.33
N LEU A 169 6.66 5.63 -10.38
CA LEU A 169 6.31 5.03 -11.67
C LEU A 169 7.27 5.45 -12.79
N PRO A 170 7.55 4.55 -13.75
CA PRO A 170 8.23 4.91 -14.98
C PRO A 170 7.37 5.89 -15.80
N ASN A 171 8.00 6.70 -16.65
CA ASN A 171 7.33 7.73 -17.44
C ASN A 171 6.11 7.22 -18.23
N SER A 172 6.17 5.98 -18.72
CA SER A 172 5.08 5.34 -19.49
C SER A 172 3.81 5.08 -18.68
N GLU A 173 3.90 4.98 -17.36
CA GLU A 173 2.78 4.64 -16.48
C GLU A 173 2.22 5.86 -15.74
N ARG A 174 2.96 6.97 -15.69
CA ARG A 174 2.59 8.18 -14.91
C ARG A 174 1.26 8.75 -15.30
N ARG A 175 0.99 8.85 -16.61
CA ARG A 175 -0.28 9.37 -17.13
C ARG A 175 -1.45 8.50 -16.70
N TYR A 176 -1.30 7.16 -16.77
CA TYR A 176 -2.33 6.23 -16.34
C TYR A 176 -2.69 6.40 -14.86
N PHE A 177 -1.70 6.61 -14.01
CA PHE A 177 -1.88 6.89 -12.59
C PHE A 177 -2.57 8.24 -12.36
N THR A 178 -2.06 9.34 -12.95
CA THR A 178 -2.61 10.69 -12.73
C THR A 178 -4.05 10.84 -13.21
N GLU A 179 -4.43 10.17 -14.31
CA GLU A 179 -5.80 10.13 -14.81
C GLU A 179 -6.78 9.42 -13.84
N ARG A 180 -6.27 8.60 -12.92
CA ARG A 180 -7.06 7.82 -11.97
C ARG A 180 -6.84 8.21 -10.51
N PHE A 181 -5.95 9.14 -10.25
CA PHE A 181 -5.71 9.64 -8.90
C PHE A 181 -6.89 10.47 -8.39
N ALA A 182 -7.28 10.20 -7.15
CA ALA A 182 -8.41 10.87 -6.51
C ALA A 182 -8.17 11.08 -5.01
N VAL A 183 -8.50 12.26 -4.51
CA VAL A 183 -8.50 12.55 -3.08
C VAL A 183 -9.94 12.65 -2.61
N VAL A 184 -10.34 11.74 -1.71
CA VAL A 184 -11.66 11.73 -1.05
C VAL A 184 -11.54 12.25 0.38
N SER A 185 -12.65 12.59 1.03
CA SER A 185 -12.61 12.99 2.45
C SER A 185 -12.13 11.83 3.35
N ASN A 186 -11.63 12.16 4.54
CA ASN A 186 -11.16 11.15 5.49
C ASN A 186 -12.25 10.11 5.84
N ASP A 187 -13.49 10.56 5.99
CA ASP A 187 -14.62 9.68 6.33
C ASP A 187 -14.96 8.74 5.16
N VAL A 188 -14.97 9.25 3.93
CA VAL A 188 -15.16 8.44 2.72
C VAL A 188 -14.02 7.43 2.58
N PHE A 189 -12.77 7.84 2.81
CA PHE A 189 -11.64 6.90 2.75
C PHE A 189 -11.72 5.82 3.83
N THR A 190 -12.15 6.17 5.04
CA THR A 190 -12.36 5.19 6.13
C THR A 190 -13.37 4.14 5.70
N PHE A 191 -14.53 4.55 5.18
CA PHE A 191 -15.53 3.63 4.66
C PHE A 191 -14.99 2.75 3.53
N LEU A 192 -14.31 3.34 2.54
CA LEU A 192 -13.71 2.58 1.43
C LEU A 192 -12.62 1.62 1.90
N SER A 193 -11.83 1.98 2.91
CA SER A 193 -10.80 1.10 3.46
C SER A 193 -11.35 -0.17 4.11
N GLU A 194 -12.62 -0.16 4.54
CA GLU A 194 -13.31 -1.30 5.11
C GLU A 194 -14.09 -2.11 4.05
N THR A 195 -14.60 -1.45 3.01
CA THR A 195 -15.55 -2.05 2.05
C THR A 195 -14.94 -2.38 0.69
N ALA A 196 -13.85 -1.72 0.28
CA ALA A 196 -13.20 -1.92 -1.01
C ALA A 196 -12.02 -2.91 -0.97
N THR A 197 -11.89 -3.72 0.09
CA THR A 197 -10.99 -4.87 0.12
C THR A 197 -11.63 -6.09 -0.51
N GLU A 198 -10.80 -7.03 -0.97
CA GLU A 198 -11.28 -8.30 -1.49
C GLU A 198 -11.55 -9.27 -0.35
N VAL A 199 -12.76 -9.81 -0.25
CA VAL A 199 -13.08 -10.92 0.67
C VAL A 199 -13.47 -12.13 -0.17
N VAL A 200 -12.67 -13.19 -0.08
CA VAL A 200 -12.82 -14.40 -0.88
C VAL A 200 -13.09 -15.61 0.01
N ALA A 201 -14.13 -16.36 -0.33
CA ALA A 201 -14.38 -17.66 0.29
C ALA A 201 -13.36 -18.69 -0.21
N ARG A 202 -12.73 -19.39 0.71
CA ARG A 202 -11.79 -20.48 0.46
C ARG A 202 -12.38 -21.79 0.93
N VAL A 203 -12.12 -22.86 0.21
CA VAL A 203 -12.60 -24.19 0.57
C VAL A 203 -11.45 -25.20 0.53
N ARG A 204 -11.44 -26.10 1.50
CA ARG A 204 -10.64 -27.32 1.44
C ARG A 204 -11.54 -28.48 1.07
N LEU A 205 -11.19 -29.20 0.02
CA LEU A 205 -11.93 -30.35 -0.45
C LEU A 205 -11.37 -31.65 0.12
N GLU A 206 -12.25 -32.59 0.41
CA GLU A 206 -11.90 -34.00 0.65
C GLU A 206 -11.44 -34.62 -0.67
N ASP A 207 -10.28 -35.27 -0.67
CA ASP A 207 -9.70 -35.84 -1.89
C ASP A 207 -10.56 -36.92 -2.53
N ALA A 208 -11.19 -37.74 -1.71
CA ALA A 208 -12.01 -38.87 -2.18
C ALA A 208 -13.37 -38.48 -2.75
N THR A 209 -14.05 -37.51 -2.09
CA THR A 209 -15.44 -37.15 -2.42
C THR A 209 -15.56 -35.87 -3.21
N LYS A 210 -14.47 -35.05 -3.24
CA LYS A 210 -14.48 -33.69 -3.82
C LYS A 210 -15.54 -32.77 -3.22
N THR A 211 -16.01 -33.08 -2.01
CA THR A 211 -16.90 -32.23 -1.21
C THR A 211 -16.09 -31.38 -0.24
N VAL A 212 -16.67 -30.32 0.28
CA VAL A 212 -16.01 -29.46 1.27
C VAL A 212 -15.78 -30.25 2.55
N ALA A 213 -14.53 -30.29 3.01
CA ALA A 213 -14.15 -30.93 4.27
C ALA A 213 -14.87 -30.24 5.45
N SER A 214 -15.14 -31.01 6.53
CA SER A 214 -15.72 -30.40 7.74
C SER A 214 -14.81 -29.30 8.28
N GLY A 215 -15.37 -28.08 8.48
CA GLY A 215 -14.59 -26.89 8.85
C GLY A 215 -13.62 -26.39 7.76
N GLY A 216 -13.82 -26.84 6.51
CA GLY A 216 -12.96 -26.50 5.39
C GLY A 216 -13.43 -25.28 4.58
N LEU A 217 -14.28 -24.42 5.12
CA LEU A 217 -14.68 -23.13 4.53
C LEU A 217 -14.19 -22.01 5.43
N TRP A 218 -13.50 -21.02 4.85
CA TRP A 218 -13.11 -19.79 5.54
C TRP A 218 -13.14 -18.61 4.59
N TYR A 219 -13.20 -17.40 5.15
CA TYR A 219 -13.12 -16.15 4.42
C TYR A 219 -11.75 -15.49 4.64
N GLU A 220 -11.16 -15.07 3.55
CA GLU A 220 -9.84 -14.42 3.54
C GLU A 220 -9.94 -13.04 2.91
N GLU A 221 -9.40 -12.04 3.62
CA GLU A 221 -9.32 -10.66 3.15
C GLU A 221 -7.99 -10.40 2.44
N ALA A 222 -8.00 -9.60 1.39
CA ALA A 222 -6.80 -9.09 0.72
C ALA A 222 -6.98 -7.63 0.31
N VAL A 223 -5.89 -6.87 0.35
CA VAL A 223 -5.85 -5.56 -0.30
C VAL A 223 -5.80 -5.79 -1.81
N PRO A 224 -6.63 -5.10 -2.61
CA PRO A 224 -6.68 -5.32 -4.06
C PRO A 224 -5.35 -5.03 -4.76
N ALA A 225 -5.15 -5.65 -5.92
CA ALA A 225 -4.07 -5.29 -6.84
C ALA A 225 -4.10 -3.79 -7.16
N GLU A 226 -2.97 -3.20 -7.49
CA GLU A 226 -2.76 -1.75 -7.68
C GLU A 226 -2.68 -0.93 -6.40
N ALA A 227 -2.86 -1.49 -5.20
CA ALA A 227 -2.66 -0.76 -3.95
C ALA A 227 -1.21 -0.28 -3.79
N ILE A 228 -1.06 0.95 -3.33
CA ILE A 228 0.25 1.58 -3.12
C ILE A 228 0.44 1.85 -1.63
N PHE A 229 1.58 1.43 -1.10
CA PHE A 229 1.98 1.68 0.28
C PHE A 229 3.28 2.48 0.33
N TYR A 230 3.49 3.19 1.44
CA TYR A 230 4.74 3.88 1.72
C TYR A 230 5.25 3.57 3.13
N GLY A 231 6.55 3.62 3.30
CA GLY A 231 7.23 3.51 4.58
C GLY A 231 8.65 4.00 4.48
N PHE A 232 9.43 3.76 5.51
CA PHE A 232 10.81 4.25 5.57
C PHE A 232 11.75 3.16 6.08
N VAL A 233 12.98 3.24 5.64
CA VAL A 233 14.09 2.49 6.22
C VAL A 233 15.18 3.48 6.64
N GLY A 234 15.75 3.27 7.80
CA GLY A 234 16.86 4.06 8.33
C GLY A 234 18.01 3.18 8.78
N ALA A 235 19.25 3.63 8.58
CA ALA A 235 20.44 3.01 9.13
C ALA A 235 20.85 3.67 10.44
N THR A 236 21.14 2.88 11.48
CA THR A 236 21.63 3.36 12.78
C THR A 236 23.14 3.48 12.83
N SER A 237 23.84 2.83 11.89
CA SER A 237 25.30 2.88 11.71
C SER A 237 25.65 3.21 10.25
N ALA A 238 26.90 3.59 10.00
CA ALA A 238 27.37 3.87 8.65
C ALA A 238 27.43 2.60 7.79
N GLU A 239 27.71 1.46 8.41
CA GLU A 239 27.79 0.16 7.74
C GLU A 239 26.78 -0.85 8.37
N PRO A 240 26.12 -1.65 7.57
CA PRO A 240 26.09 -1.57 6.10
C PRO A 240 25.25 -0.38 5.62
N SER A 241 25.74 0.29 4.56
CA SER A 241 25.05 1.43 3.94
C SER A 241 23.74 0.98 3.29
N LEU A 242 22.70 1.82 3.36
CA LEU A 242 21.43 1.60 2.64
C LEU A 242 21.58 1.61 1.11
N ALA A 243 22.73 2.03 0.57
CA ALA A 243 23.03 1.88 -0.85
C ALA A 243 23.08 0.41 -1.29
N SER A 244 23.35 -0.52 -0.37
CA SER A 244 23.33 -1.96 -0.61
C SER A 244 21.92 -2.54 -0.74
N LEU A 245 20.89 -1.82 -0.29
CA LEU A 245 19.50 -2.21 -0.42
C LEU A 245 18.98 -1.84 -1.81
N GLN A 246 19.28 -2.67 -2.79
CA GLN A 246 18.79 -2.53 -4.16
C GLN A 246 17.84 -3.69 -4.47
N ILE A 247 16.62 -3.37 -4.90
CA ILE A 247 15.57 -4.34 -5.18
C ILE A 247 15.22 -4.23 -6.67
N ASP A 248 15.82 -5.11 -7.47
CA ASP A 248 15.67 -5.12 -8.92
C ASP A 248 14.62 -6.13 -9.41
N GLN A 249 14.00 -6.87 -8.49
CA GLN A 249 13.02 -7.91 -8.77
C GLN A 249 11.72 -7.69 -8.02
N LEU A 250 10.67 -8.39 -8.45
CA LEU A 250 9.42 -8.45 -7.69
C LEU A 250 9.65 -9.19 -6.38
N LEU A 251 9.05 -8.69 -5.31
CA LEU A 251 8.99 -9.36 -4.02
C LEU A 251 7.63 -10.01 -3.83
N GLN A 252 7.62 -11.21 -3.28
CA GLN A 252 6.41 -11.85 -2.80
C GLN A 252 6.26 -11.53 -1.31
N ILE A 253 5.17 -10.87 -0.93
CA ILE A 253 4.92 -10.40 0.43
C ILE A 253 3.58 -10.97 0.91
N GLY A 254 3.56 -11.47 2.16
CA GLY A 254 2.37 -12.05 2.75
C GLY A 254 2.11 -13.50 2.36
N GLY A 255 0.87 -13.95 2.56
CA GLY A 255 0.43 -15.31 2.31
C GLY A 255 0.12 -15.61 0.83
N ASP A 256 -0.25 -16.87 0.57
CA ASP A 256 -0.80 -17.31 -0.71
C ASP A 256 0.14 -17.18 -1.93
N ALA A 257 1.46 -17.27 -1.70
CA ALA A 257 2.49 -17.16 -2.73
C ALA A 257 2.26 -18.11 -3.92
N THR A 258 1.91 -19.36 -3.63
CA THR A 258 1.74 -20.42 -4.66
C THR A 258 0.53 -20.23 -5.55
N ILE A 259 -0.40 -19.37 -5.16
CA ILE A 259 -1.57 -19.01 -5.98
C ILE A 259 -1.45 -17.58 -6.55
N GLY A 260 -0.24 -17.02 -6.54
CA GLY A 260 0.11 -15.77 -7.20
C GLY A 260 -0.30 -14.50 -6.48
N ARG A 261 -0.58 -14.54 -5.17
CA ARG A 261 -0.86 -13.35 -4.36
C ARG A 261 0.43 -12.71 -3.85
N GLY A 262 0.35 -11.42 -3.54
CA GLY A 262 1.41 -10.66 -2.88
C GLY A 262 2.61 -10.35 -3.74
N LEU A 263 2.51 -10.40 -5.06
CA LEU A 263 3.57 -9.93 -5.96
C LEU A 263 3.61 -8.41 -5.94
N CYS A 264 4.71 -7.85 -5.49
CA CYS A 264 4.89 -6.43 -5.28
C CYS A 264 6.14 -5.91 -5.97
N LYS A 265 6.01 -4.73 -6.59
CA LYS A 265 7.15 -3.91 -7.02
C LYS A 265 7.52 -2.97 -5.87
N VAL A 266 8.80 -2.91 -5.54
CA VAL A 266 9.30 -2.04 -4.48
C VAL A 266 10.29 -1.05 -5.05
N VAL A 267 10.15 0.21 -4.68
CA VAL A 267 11.08 1.30 -5.03
C VAL A 267 11.65 1.86 -3.73
N ILE A 268 12.99 1.94 -3.66
CA ILE A 268 13.73 2.58 -2.57
C ILE A 268 14.22 3.93 -3.09
N ALA A 269 13.61 5.02 -2.62
CA ALA A 269 13.91 6.38 -3.06
C ALA A 269 14.70 7.16 -1.99
N ARG A 270 15.53 8.12 -2.48
CA ARG A 270 16.26 9.09 -1.63
C ARG A 270 15.42 10.31 -1.35
#